data_83613ac9821e20874c1200401e8fce59
#
_entry.id   83613ac9821e20874c1200401e8fce59
#
_cell.length_a   1.000
_cell.length_b   1.000
_cell.length_c   1.000
_cell.angle_alpha   90.00
_cell.angle_beta   90.00
_cell.angle_gamma   90.00
#
_symmetry.space_group_name_H-M   'P 1'
#
loop_
_entity.id
_entity.type
_entity.pdbx_description
1 polymer ?
#
loop_
_entity_poly.entity_id
_entity_poly.type
_entity_poly.pdbx_seq_one_letter_code
_entity_poly.pdbx_strand_id
1 'polypeptide(L)'
;GDIDIADPIYWESDSHWNYFKRLRDEAPIHFTAQNANRHRGYWSVTRWADIMAVDTNHQVFSSDAHLGGITLFDMDQDFIMPMFIAMDQPKHDVQRKAVNPIVSGTNLQAFEELIRSRTQEVLDGLPRGEVFDWVDKVSIELTSRMLATLFDFPQEHRRKLTYWSDIATADPEVPGNLQKEERQAVLMGMLQEFMGLWNARVNDPEPNGDLISMLAHNPATRDMPPMEFMGNLVLLIVGGNDTTRNSISGGLKFLNDNPAEYAKLRASTPETRPALIESMVSEIIRYQTPLAHMRRTALEDTILGGQHIRKGDKVVMWYVSGNRDERAIENADDFIIDRPRARQHMSFGFGIHRCVGNRLAELQLKILWEEIMKRFDNIEVLEEPKRVPSAFVKGYQSLMVRISA
;
A
#
# COMPACT_ATOMS: atom_id res chain seq x y z
N GLY A 1 12.65 16.84 23.72
CA GLY A 1 11.23 16.67 23.62
C GLY A 1 10.93 15.32 23.00
N ASP A 2 9.84 14.71 23.36
CA ASP A 2 9.48 13.40 22.83
C ASP A 2 9.13 13.52 21.34
N ILE A 3 9.70 12.62 20.54
CA ILE A 3 9.41 12.55 19.10
C ILE A 3 8.04 11.90 18.92
N ASP A 4 7.14 12.58 18.22
CA ASP A 4 5.91 11.99 17.71
C ASP A 4 6.10 11.57 16.25
N ILE A 5 6.32 10.28 16.03
CA ILE A 5 6.61 9.75 14.69
C ILE A 5 5.39 9.83 13.75
N ALA A 6 4.21 10.15 14.26
CA ALA A 6 3.05 10.44 13.43
C ALA A 6 3.18 11.78 12.67
N ASP A 7 4.10 12.65 13.06
CA ASP A 7 4.34 13.92 12.38
C ASP A 7 4.83 13.69 10.95
N PRO A 8 4.14 14.24 9.93
CA PRO A 8 4.50 14.05 8.52
C PRO A 8 5.91 14.46 8.15
N ILE A 9 6.54 15.37 8.91
CA ILE A 9 7.89 15.87 8.61
C ILE A 9 8.95 14.76 8.57
N TYR A 10 8.82 13.75 9.43
CA TYR A 10 9.78 12.63 9.47
C TYR A 10 9.68 11.75 8.22
N TRP A 11 8.53 11.72 7.58
CA TRP A 11 8.25 10.92 6.38
C TRP A 11 8.62 11.69 5.11
N GLU A 12 8.30 12.98 5.07
CA GLU A 12 8.70 13.87 3.99
C GLU A 12 10.22 13.98 3.87
N SER A 13 10.92 14.07 4.99
CA SER A 13 12.38 14.18 5.07
C SER A 13 13.12 12.83 5.07
N ASP A 14 12.42 11.71 5.04
CA ASP A 14 13.00 10.35 5.14
C ASP A 14 13.88 10.16 6.40
N SER A 15 13.50 10.79 7.51
CA SER A 15 14.30 10.82 8.74
C SER A 15 13.78 9.94 9.88
N HIS A 16 12.84 9.04 9.59
CA HIS A 16 12.21 8.15 10.59
C HIS A 16 13.05 6.93 10.98
N TRP A 17 14.10 6.60 10.24
CA TRP A 17 14.85 5.33 10.37
C TRP A 17 15.54 5.17 11.73
N ASN A 18 16.25 6.20 12.19
CA ASN A 18 16.96 6.14 13.49
C ASN A 18 16.01 6.05 14.68
N TYR A 19 14.85 6.66 14.58
CA TYR A 19 13.80 6.55 15.59
C TYR A 19 13.35 5.09 15.77
N PHE A 20 13.03 4.42 14.68
CA PHE A 20 12.60 3.02 14.74
C PHE A 20 13.73 2.08 15.17
N LYS A 21 14.96 2.32 14.70
CA LYS A 21 16.10 1.52 15.15
C LYS A 21 16.27 1.63 16.66
N ARG A 22 16.20 2.82 17.19
CA ARG A 22 16.29 3.05 18.63
C ARG A 22 15.16 2.37 19.39
N LEU A 23 13.94 2.46 18.90
CA LEU A 23 12.82 1.76 19.54
C LEU A 23 13.00 0.23 19.52
N ARG A 24 13.44 -0.34 18.39
CA ARG A 24 13.71 -1.79 18.34
C ARG A 24 14.74 -2.22 19.37
N ASP A 25 15.76 -1.40 19.59
CA ASP A 25 16.86 -1.74 20.50
C ASP A 25 16.51 -1.49 21.98
N GLU A 26 15.88 -0.36 22.29
CA GLU A 26 15.72 0.14 23.66
C GLU A 26 14.29 0.02 24.21
N ALA A 27 13.26 0.17 23.37
CA ALA A 27 11.86 0.21 23.80
C ALA A 27 10.93 -0.35 22.70
N PRO A 28 10.97 -1.66 22.43
CA PRO A 28 10.29 -2.25 21.27
C PRO A 28 8.77 -2.12 21.30
N ILE A 29 8.19 -1.99 22.49
CA ILE A 29 6.78 -1.67 22.71
C ILE A 29 6.75 -0.34 23.48
N HIS A 30 6.48 0.74 22.75
CA HIS A 30 6.65 2.11 23.26
C HIS A 30 5.34 2.89 23.20
N PHE A 31 4.97 3.55 24.30
CA PHE A 31 3.79 4.41 24.34
C PHE A 31 4.14 5.85 24.00
N THR A 32 3.46 6.40 23.01
CA THR A 32 3.52 7.82 22.66
C THR A 32 2.29 8.51 23.27
N ALA A 33 2.52 9.54 24.05
CA ALA A 33 1.46 10.26 24.75
C ALA A 33 0.50 10.96 23.77
N GLN A 34 -0.69 11.25 24.26
CA GLN A 34 -1.71 11.98 23.51
C GLN A 34 -1.16 13.31 22.98
N ASN A 35 -1.43 13.54 21.71
CA ASN A 35 -1.34 14.86 21.08
C ASN A 35 -2.77 15.36 20.85
N ALA A 36 -3.19 16.34 21.61
CA ALA A 36 -4.59 16.80 21.63
C ALA A 36 -5.12 17.25 20.27
N ASN A 37 -4.23 17.69 19.39
CA ASN A 37 -4.58 18.18 18.05
C ASN A 37 -4.57 17.05 16.99
N ARG A 38 -3.99 15.88 17.28
CA ARG A 38 -3.74 14.87 16.28
C ARG A 38 -4.24 13.46 16.66
N HIS A 39 -3.98 13.00 17.88
CA HIS A 39 -4.31 11.62 18.28
C HIS A 39 -4.39 11.46 19.79
N ARG A 40 -5.04 10.40 20.22
CA ARG A 40 -5.27 10.07 21.64
C ARG A 40 -4.20 9.20 22.27
N GLY A 41 -3.02 9.17 21.76
CA GLY A 41 -1.94 8.30 22.24
C GLY A 41 -2.03 6.87 21.69
N TYR A 42 -0.87 6.22 21.58
CA TYR A 42 -0.78 4.90 20.97
C TYR A 42 0.48 4.15 21.39
N TRP A 43 0.40 2.83 21.32
CA TRP A 43 1.54 1.95 21.45
C TRP A 43 2.17 1.71 20.10
N SER A 44 3.48 1.93 19.99
CA SER A 44 4.27 1.54 18.81
C SER A 44 4.83 0.14 19.01
N VAL A 45 4.59 -0.74 18.04
CA VAL A 45 5.14 -2.10 17.97
C VAL A 45 6.14 -2.12 16.81
N THR A 46 7.41 -2.38 17.10
CA THR A 46 8.51 -2.10 16.16
C THR A 46 9.35 -3.31 15.75
N ARG A 47 9.36 -4.38 16.55
CA ARG A 47 10.07 -5.62 16.21
C ARG A 47 9.20 -6.57 15.41
N TRP A 48 9.81 -7.30 14.50
CA TRP A 48 9.16 -8.31 13.68
C TRP A 48 8.27 -9.28 14.48
N ALA A 49 8.85 -9.90 15.51
CA ALA A 49 8.13 -10.90 16.30
C ALA A 49 6.91 -10.33 17.01
N ASP A 50 7.01 -9.11 17.52
CA ASP A 50 5.91 -8.44 18.22
C ASP A 50 4.80 -8.02 17.23
N ILE A 51 5.17 -7.51 16.06
CA ILE A 51 4.21 -7.18 15.00
C ILE A 51 3.48 -8.45 14.56
N MET A 52 4.18 -9.53 14.36
CA MET A 52 3.59 -10.83 14.01
C MET A 52 2.60 -11.29 15.09
N ALA A 53 2.94 -11.15 16.37
CA ALA A 53 2.08 -11.53 17.46
C ALA A 53 0.77 -10.73 17.51
N VAL A 54 0.80 -9.45 17.15
CA VAL A 54 -0.40 -8.61 17.06
C VAL A 54 -1.21 -8.94 15.81
N ASP A 55 -0.56 -9.01 14.67
CA ASP A 55 -1.22 -9.15 13.35
C ASP A 55 -1.91 -10.52 13.19
N THR A 56 -1.41 -11.55 13.85
CA THR A 56 -2.00 -12.89 13.84
C THR A 56 -2.99 -13.14 14.98
N ASN A 57 -3.17 -12.21 15.93
CA ASN A 57 -4.07 -12.35 17.07
C ASN A 57 -5.29 -11.42 16.96
N HIS A 58 -6.10 -11.66 15.93
CA HIS A 58 -7.31 -10.87 15.65
C HIS A 58 -8.41 -11.01 16.72
N GLN A 59 -8.37 -12.04 17.57
CA GLN A 59 -9.32 -12.22 18.66
C GLN A 59 -9.12 -11.21 19.80
N VAL A 60 -7.90 -10.71 19.97
CA VAL A 60 -7.56 -9.71 21.00
C VAL A 60 -7.38 -8.33 20.38
N PHE A 61 -6.87 -8.25 19.15
CA PHE A 61 -6.57 -7.00 18.47
C PHE A 61 -7.49 -6.78 17.27
N SER A 62 -8.47 -5.89 17.47
CA SER A 62 -9.54 -5.60 16.52
C SER A 62 -9.13 -4.60 15.45
N SER A 63 -9.69 -4.78 14.24
CA SER A 63 -9.59 -3.83 13.13
C SER A 63 -10.83 -2.95 12.95
N ASP A 64 -11.85 -3.11 13.79
CA ASP A 64 -13.19 -2.54 13.60
C ASP A 64 -13.18 -1.01 13.44
N ALA A 65 -13.84 -0.54 12.39
CA ALA A 65 -14.02 0.87 12.08
C ALA A 65 -14.69 1.64 13.23
N HIS A 66 -15.62 1.02 13.95
CA HIS A 66 -16.30 1.63 15.09
C HIS A 66 -15.40 1.82 16.33
N LEU A 67 -14.26 1.12 16.35
CA LEU A 67 -13.20 1.31 17.36
C LEU A 67 -12.07 2.23 16.87
N GLY A 68 -12.21 2.79 15.67
CA GLY A 68 -11.26 3.72 15.09
C GLY A 68 -10.57 3.24 13.80
N GLY A 69 -10.67 1.97 13.45
CA GLY A 69 -10.16 1.41 12.20
C GLY A 69 -8.71 0.99 12.23
N ILE A 70 -8.03 1.10 11.09
CA ILE A 70 -6.75 0.45 10.81
C ILE A 70 -5.57 1.40 10.67
N THR A 71 -5.77 2.70 10.82
CA THR A 71 -4.69 3.68 10.79
C THR A 71 -4.46 4.28 12.17
N LEU A 72 -3.31 4.90 12.38
CA LEU A 72 -2.94 5.56 13.63
C LEU A 72 -3.98 6.60 14.05
N PHE A 73 -4.53 7.35 13.08
CA PHE A 73 -5.60 8.30 13.34
C PHE A 73 -6.95 7.60 13.36
N ASP A 74 -7.77 7.93 14.36
CA ASP A 74 -9.09 7.33 14.47
C ASP A 74 -9.98 7.75 13.28
N MET A 75 -10.73 6.79 12.76
CA MET A 75 -11.77 7.08 11.77
C MET A 75 -12.82 7.99 12.41
N ASP A 76 -13.24 9.02 11.70
CA ASP A 76 -14.28 9.94 12.14
C ASP A 76 -15.59 9.18 12.38
N GLN A 77 -16.05 9.15 13.62
CA GLN A 77 -17.24 8.41 14.04
C GLN A 77 -18.54 9.02 13.50
N ASP A 78 -18.49 10.28 13.05
CA ASP A 78 -19.62 10.92 12.36
C ASP A 78 -19.61 10.65 10.83
N PHE A 79 -18.55 10.04 10.32
CA PHE A 79 -18.39 9.70 8.91
C PHE A 79 -17.69 8.33 8.77
N ILE A 80 -18.29 7.31 9.38
CA ILE A 80 -17.73 5.95 9.31
C ILE A 80 -17.89 5.39 7.90
N MET A 81 -16.78 4.93 7.33
CA MET A 81 -16.72 4.18 6.09
C MET A 81 -16.31 2.73 6.42
N PRO A 82 -17.25 1.85 6.74
CA PRO A 82 -16.93 0.45 6.97
C PRO A 82 -16.32 -0.16 5.70
N MET A 83 -15.25 -0.94 5.88
CA MET A 83 -14.56 -1.66 4.80
C MET A 83 -14.05 -2.98 5.36
N PHE A 84 -13.92 -4.02 4.54
CA PHE A 84 -13.63 -5.34 5.11
C PHE A 84 -12.28 -5.43 5.83
N ILE A 85 -11.28 -4.60 5.49
CA ILE A 85 -10.02 -4.52 6.24
C ILE A 85 -10.23 -3.90 7.64
N ALA A 86 -11.28 -3.11 7.82
CA ALA A 86 -11.67 -2.49 9.09
C ALA A 86 -12.92 -3.17 9.68
N MET A 87 -12.97 -4.48 9.54
CA MET A 87 -13.99 -5.36 10.09
C MET A 87 -13.34 -6.56 10.75
N ASP A 88 -13.96 -7.03 11.84
CA ASP A 88 -13.61 -8.31 12.45
C ASP A 88 -14.46 -9.45 11.88
N GLN A 89 -14.09 -10.69 12.22
CA GLN A 89 -14.89 -11.86 11.87
C GLN A 89 -16.25 -11.82 12.59
N PRO A 90 -17.32 -12.36 12.02
CA PRO A 90 -17.39 -13.10 10.73
C PRO A 90 -17.58 -12.23 9.51
N LYS A 91 -17.93 -10.96 9.68
CA LYS A 91 -18.29 -10.04 8.57
C LYS A 91 -17.12 -9.82 7.61
N HIS A 92 -15.89 -9.67 8.14
CA HIS A 92 -14.68 -9.57 7.33
C HIS A 92 -14.58 -10.72 6.31
N ASP A 93 -14.73 -11.96 6.77
CA ASP A 93 -14.48 -13.13 5.94
C ASP A 93 -15.45 -13.23 4.77
N VAL A 94 -16.73 -12.93 4.99
CA VAL A 94 -17.74 -13.02 3.93
C VAL A 94 -17.58 -11.91 2.89
N GLN A 95 -17.17 -10.73 3.30
CA GLN A 95 -16.93 -9.62 2.37
C GLN A 95 -15.63 -9.82 1.57
N ARG A 96 -14.56 -10.25 2.23
CA ARG A 96 -13.30 -10.57 1.55
C ARG A 96 -13.50 -11.65 0.47
N LYS A 97 -14.26 -12.69 0.78
CA LYS A 97 -14.59 -13.74 -0.18
C LYS A 97 -15.25 -13.23 -1.45
N ALA A 98 -16.05 -12.16 -1.36
CA ALA A 98 -16.72 -11.59 -2.52
C ALA A 98 -15.75 -11.08 -3.58
N VAL A 99 -14.58 -10.60 -3.20
CA VAL A 99 -13.57 -10.00 -4.10
C VAL A 99 -12.39 -10.92 -4.40
N ASN A 100 -12.19 -11.99 -3.66
CA ASN A 100 -11.09 -12.93 -3.87
C ASN A 100 -10.95 -13.43 -5.31
N PRO A 101 -12.04 -13.71 -6.07
CA PRO A 101 -11.94 -14.20 -7.43
C PRO A 101 -11.17 -13.29 -8.39
N ILE A 102 -11.09 -11.97 -8.12
CA ILE A 102 -10.36 -11.03 -8.98
C ILE A 102 -8.87 -11.39 -9.12
N VAL A 103 -8.29 -12.01 -8.10
CA VAL A 103 -6.88 -12.43 -8.06
C VAL A 103 -6.72 -13.96 -8.19
N SER A 104 -7.71 -14.65 -8.73
CA SER A 104 -7.61 -16.07 -9.06
C SER A 104 -6.50 -16.33 -10.06
N GLY A 105 -5.96 -17.55 -10.09
CA GLY A 105 -4.93 -17.92 -11.05
C GLY A 105 -5.33 -17.69 -12.50
N THR A 106 -6.59 -17.95 -12.85
CA THR A 106 -7.14 -17.70 -14.20
C THR A 106 -7.13 -16.20 -14.53
N ASN A 107 -7.59 -15.34 -13.62
CA ASN A 107 -7.58 -13.89 -13.83
C ASN A 107 -6.16 -13.34 -13.89
N LEU A 108 -5.23 -13.84 -13.06
CA LEU A 108 -3.83 -13.41 -13.12
C LEU A 108 -3.19 -13.76 -14.48
N GLN A 109 -3.49 -14.90 -15.06
CA GLN A 109 -3.03 -15.26 -16.41
C GLN A 109 -3.59 -14.30 -17.47
N ALA A 110 -4.87 -13.98 -17.39
CA ALA A 110 -5.50 -13.02 -18.31
C ALA A 110 -4.91 -11.61 -18.17
N PHE A 111 -4.62 -11.19 -16.93
CA PHE A 111 -4.00 -9.90 -16.67
C PHE A 111 -2.54 -9.81 -17.13
N GLU A 112 -1.82 -10.92 -17.15
CA GLU A 112 -0.40 -10.92 -17.54
C GLU A 112 -0.17 -10.32 -18.92
N GLU A 113 -0.91 -10.75 -19.94
CA GLU A 113 -0.79 -10.20 -21.29
C GLU A 113 -1.17 -8.72 -21.35
N LEU A 114 -2.26 -8.35 -20.65
CA LEU A 114 -2.73 -6.98 -20.60
C LEU A 114 -1.72 -6.05 -19.92
N ILE A 115 -1.17 -6.46 -18.79
CA ILE A 115 -0.16 -5.69 -18.06
C ILE A 115 1.09 -5.52 -18.93
N ARG A 116 1.53 -6.60 -19.59
CA ARG A 116 2.71 -6.56 -20.46
C ARG A 116 2.52 -5.62 -21.63
N SER A 117 1.41 -5.71 -22.33
CA SER A 117 1.09 -4.83 -23.47
C SER A 117 1.06 -3.36 -23.05
N ARG A 118 0.42 -3.03 -21.95
CA ARG A 118 0.37 -1.66 -21.41
C ARG A 118 1.74 -1.15 -20.96
N THR A 119 2.51 -2.02 -20.32
CA THR A 119 3.86 -1.69 -19.89
C THR A 119 4.75 -1.36 -21.10
N GLN A 120 4.68 -2.17 -22.13
CA GLN A 120 5.39 -1.93 -23.41
C GLN A 120 4.99 -0.58 -24.01
N GLU A 121 3.70 -0.31 -24.09
CA GLU A 121 3.18 0.96 -24.63
C GLU A 121 3.71 2.17 -23.84
N VAL A 122 3.64 2.10 -22.52
CA VAL A 122 4.12 3.20 -21.64
C VAL A 122 5.62 3.39 -21.79
N LEU A 123 6.42 2.33 -21.75
CA LEU A 123 7.87 2.42 -21.85
C LEU A 123 8.34 2.90 -23.23
N ASP A 124 7.69 2.45 -24.30
CA ASP A 124 8.01 2.87 -25.67
C ASP A 124 7.69 4.34 -25.93
N GLY A 125 6.75 4.91 -25.19
CA GLY A 125 6.38 6.33 -25.27
C GLY A 125 7.20 7.28 -24.40
N LEU A 126 8.17 6.79 -23.62
CA LEU A 126 8.94 7.63 -22.71
C LEU A 126 9.95 8.53 -23.46
N PRO A 127 10.18 9.78 -22.97
CA PRO A 127 11.18 10.68 -23.57
C PRO A 127 12.59 10.10 -23.47
N ARG A 128 13.43 10.37 -24.49
CA ARG A 128 14.85 10.04 -24.51
C ARG A 128 15.67 11.32 -24.44
N GLY A 129 16.71 11.32 -23.60
CA GLY A 129 17.60 12.46 -23.44
C GLY A 129 17.01 13.66 -22.69
N GLU A 130 15.76 13.57 -22.29
CA GLU A 130 15.03 14.62 -21.59
C GLU A 130 14.72 14.21 -20.15
N VAL A 131 14.57 15.21 -19.26
CA VAL A 131 14.15 15.00 -17.88
C VAL A 131 12.64 14.84 -17.82
N PHE A 132 12.16 13.84 -17.10
CA PHE A 132 10.72 13.65 -16.86
C PHE A 132 10.46 13.04 -15.48
N ASP A 133 9.21 13.12 -15.04
CA ASP A 133 8.77 12.55 -13.75
C ASP A 133 8.33 11.10 -13.92
N TRP A 134 9.10 10.18 -13.32
CA TRP A 134 8.81 8.74 -13.34
C TRP A 134 7.49 8.41 -12.61
N VAL A 135 7.17 9.14 -11.54
CA VAL A 135 5.92 8.93 -10.80
C VAL A 135 4.71 9.19 -11.71
N ASP A 136 4.70 10.30 -12.42
CA ASP A 136 3.61 10.66 -13.32
C ASP A 136 3.55 9.78 -14.57
N LYS A 137 4.67 9.62 -15.26
CA LYS A 137 4.73 8.95 -16.57
C LYS A 137 4.65 7.44 -16.51
N VAL A 138 5.08 6.81 -15.41
CA VAL A 138 5.16 5.36 -15.28
C VAL A 138 4.32 4.85 -14.12
N SER A 139 4.62 5.26 -12.90
CA SER A 139 3.99 4.68 -11.71
C SER A 139 2.48 4.90 -11.68
N ILE A 140 2.02 6.14 -11.80
CA ILE A 140 0.60 6.48 -11.82
C ILE A 140 -0.07 5.97 -13.09
N GLU A 141 0.60 6.09 -14.24
CA GLU A 141 0.03 5.66 -15.50
C GLU A 141 -0.31 4.17 -15.51
N LEU A 142 0.60 3.31 -15.06
CA LEU A 142 0.38 1.87 -15.00
C LEU A 142 -0.65 1.48 -13.95
N THR A 143 -0.58 2.04 -12.74
CA THR A 143 -1.50 1.67 -11.67
C THR A 143 -2.91 2.18 -11.91
N SER A 144 -3.09 3.37 -12.49
CA SER A 144 -4.42 3.88 -12.81
C SER A 144 -5.09 3.07 -13.94
N ARG A 145 -4.34 2.63 -14.94
CA ARG A 145 -4.84 1.72 -15.98
C ARG A 145 -5.30 0.39 -15.40
N MET A 146 -4.52 -0.17 -14.47
CA MET A 146 -4.87 -1.44 -13.82
C MET A 146 -6.12 -1.31 -12.96
N LEU A 147 -6.21 -0.26 -12.14
CA LEU A 147 -7.41 0.01 -11.33
C LEU A 147 -8.66 0.16 -12.18
N ALA A 148 -8.60 0.93 -13.26
CA ALA A 148 -9.74 1.10 -14.16
C ALA A 148 -10.18 -0.25 -14.75
N THR A 149 -9.26 -1.16 -15.03
CA THR A 149 -9.57 -2.53 -15.46
C THR A 149 -10.25 -3.34 -14.37
N LEU A 150 -9.74 -3.28 -13.13
CA LEU A 150 -10.29 -4.04 -12.00
C LEU A 150 -11.74 -3.64 -11.67
N PHE A 151 -12.09 -2.37 -11.84
CA PHE A 151 -13.43 -1.83 -11.62
C PHE A 151 -14.30 -1.78 -12.87
N ASP A 152 -13.74 -2.08 -14.04
CA ASP A 152 -14.38 -1.75 -15.34
C ASP A 152 -14.85 -0.29 -15.37
N PHE A 153 -13.95 0.59 -14.95
CA PHE A 153 -14.11 2.04 -14.92
C PHE A 153 -13.58 2.64 -16.23
N PRO A 154 -14.20 3.70 -16.77
CA PRO A 154 -13.74 4.29 -18.04
C PRO A 154 -12.26 4.67 -18.01
N GLN A 155 -11.48 4.14 -18.96
CA GLN A 155 -10.03 4.38 -19.02
C GLN A 155 -9.68 5.86 -19.19
N GLU A 156 -10.49 6.61 -19.92
CA GLU A 156 -10.33 8.06 -20.10
C GLU A 156 -10.45 8.86 -18.81
N HIS A 157 -11.06 8.27 -17.77
CA HIS A 157 -11.23 8.89 -16.45
C HIS A 157 -10.37 8.23 -15.36
N ARG A 158 -9.44 7.35 -15.71
CA ARG A 158 -8.64 6.56 -14.76
C ARG A 158 -7.89 7.39 -13.72
N ARG A 159 -7.45 8.59 -14.07
CA ARG A 159 -6.73 9.47 -13.15
C ARG A 159 -7.59 9.98 -11.98
N LYS A 160 -8.92 9.92 -12.09
CA LYS A 160 -9.83 10.16 -10.96
C LYS A 160 -9.59 9.14 -9.83
N LEU A 161 -9.31 7.88 -10.18
CA LEU A 161 -9.03 6.82 -9.19
C LEU A 161 -7.80 7.15 -8.35
N THR A 162 -6.72 7.61 -8.98
CA THR A 162 -5.52 8.07 -8.31
C THR A 162 -5.81 9.28 -7.43
N TYR A 163 -6.54 10.25 -7.93
CA TYR A 163 -6.95 11.45 -7.18
C TYR A 163 -7.74 11.09 -5.92
N TRP A 164 -8.74 10.21 -6.03
CA TRP A 164 -9.52 9.77 -4.88
C TRP A 164 -8.69 9.00 -3.86
N SER A 165 -7.75 8.18 -4.31
CA SER A 165 -6.80 7.49 -3.44
C SER A 165 -5.95 8.49 -2.65
N ASP A 166 -5.40 9.48 -3.32
CA ASP A 166 -4.57 10.52 -2.70
C ASP A 166 -5.36 11.34 -1.67
N ILE A 167 -6.61 11.68 -1.98
CA ILE A 167 -7.51 12.39 -1.05
C ILE A 167 -7.86 11.53 0.17
N ALA A 168 -8.16 10.24 -0.06
CA ALA A 168 -8.53 9.32 1.02
C ALA A 168 -7.41 9.10 2.04
N THR A 169 -6.16 9.14 1.61
CA THR A 169 -4.98 8.84 2.43
C THR A 169 -4.21 10.07 2.90
N ALA A 170 -4.54 11.26 2.41
CA ALA A 170 -3.86 12.50 2.75
C ALA A 170 -4.01 12.86 4.23
N ASP A 171 -2.91 13.32 4.85
CA ASP A 171 -2.94 13.87 6.20
C ASP A 171 -3.52 15.31 6.16
N PRO A 172 -4.65 15.57 6.83
CA PRO A 172 -5.29 16.89 6.80
C PRO A 172 -4.49 18.00 7.49
N GLU A 173 -3.53 17.63 8.33
CA GLU A 173 -2.66 18.61 9.01
C GLU A 173 -1.54 19.15 8.11
N VAL A 174 -1.33 18.53 6.94
CA VAL A 174 -0.34 19.01 5.98
C VAL A 174 -0.88 20.24 5.24
N PRO A 175 -0.15 21.36 5.24
CA PRO A 175 -0.58 22.56 4.53
C PRO A 175 -0.87 22.29 3.04
N GLY A 176 -2.02 22.77 2.56
CA GLY A 176 -2.45 22.57 1.18
C GLY A 176 -3.32 21.33 0.95
N ASN A 177 -3.39 20.41 1.90
CA ASN A 177 -4.32 19.28 1.82
C ASN A 177 -5.75 19.73 2.16
N LEU A 178 -6.74 19.03 1.58
CA LEU A 178 -8.15 19.29 1.83
C LEU A 178 -8.50 19.07 3.30
N GLN A 179 -9.30 19.96 3.83
CA GLN A 179 -9.85 19.83 5.18
C GLN A 179 -10.98 18.81 5.20
N LYS A 180 -11.40 18.42 6.41
CA LYS A 180 -12.36 17.33 6.66
C LYS A 180 -13.62 17.43 5.78
N GLU A 181 -14.29 18.58 5.75
CA GLU A 181 -15.54 18.77 5.02
C GLU A 181 -15.34 18.69 3.50
N GLU A 182 -14.28 19.30 2.99
CA GLU A 182 -13.93 19.26 1.57
C GLU A 182 -13.56 17.83 1.14
N ARG A 183 -12.77 17.14 1.96
CA ARG A 183 -12.39 15.73 1.73
C ARG A 183 -13.62 14.82 1.69
N GLN A 184 -14.53 14.97 2.65
CA GLN A 184 -15.77 14.20 2.68
C GLN A 184 -16.64 14.50 1.45
N ALA A 185 -16.72 15.75 0.99
CA ALA A 185 -17.45 16.11 -0.22
C ALA A 185 -16.87 15.42 -1.47
N VAL A 186 -15.54 15.37 -1.60
CA VAL A 186 -14.87 14.66 -2.71
C VAL A 186 -15.20 13.16 -2.68
N LEU A 187 -15.12 12.53 -1.51
CA LEU A 187 -15.44 11.10 -1.37
C LEU A 187 -16.92 10.80 -1.63
N MET A 188 -17.83 11.69 -1.25
CA MET A 188 -19.25 11.57 -1.59
C MET A 188 -19.48 11.69 -3.11
N GLY A 189 -18.73 12.56 -3.79
CA GLY A 189 -18.75 12.64 -5.26
C GLY A 189 -18.28 11.36 -5.92
N MET A 190 -17.24 10.73 -5.39
CA MET A 190 -16.77 9.41 -5.80
C MET A 190 -17.89 8.35 -5.65
N LEU A 191 -18.53 8.33 -4.48
CA LEU A 191 -19.63 7.40 -4.22
C LEU A 191 -20.75 7.55 -5.24
N GLN A 192 -21.12 8.77 -5.61
CA GLN A 192 -22.17 9.03 -6.61
C GLN A 192 -21.80 8.45 -7.98
N GLU A 193 -20.55 8.62 -8.43
CA GLU A 193 -20.09 8.04 -9.69
C GLU A 193 -20.14 6.49 -9.66
N PHE A 194 -19.67 5.90 -8.57
CA PHE A 194 -19.70 4.45 -8.42
C PHE A 194 -21.11 3.88 -8.20
N MET A 195 -22.01 4.63 -7.61
CA MET A 195 -23.43 4.22 -7.52
C MET A 195 -24.08 4.12 -8.91
N GLY A 196 -23.70 4.98 -9.84
CA GLY A 196 -24.11 4.86 -11.25
C GLY A 196 -23.67 3.54 -11.87
N LEU A 197 -22.41 3.16 -11.63
CA LEU A 197 -21.86 1.88 -12.10
C LEU A 197 -22.52 0.69 -11.39
N TRP A 198 -22.74 0.78 -10.10
CA TRP A 198 -23.45 -0.24 -9.33
C TRP A 198 -24.84 -0.49 -9.88
N ASN A 199 -25.64 0.56 -10.07
CA ASN A 199 -27.01 0.47 -10.57
C ASN A 199 -27.07 -0.15 -11.98
N ALA A 200 -26.08 0.12 -12.81
CA ALA A 200 -25.98 -0.49 -14.13
C ALA A 200 -25.67 -2.00 -14.08
N ARG A 201 -25.01 -2.49 -13.03
CA ARG A 201 -24.50 -3.86 -12.95
C ARG A 201 -25.27 -4.78 -12.01
N VAL A 202 -25.95 -4.25 -11.01
CA VAL A 202 -26.66 -5.06 -10.00
C VAL A 202 -27.73 -5.96 -10.60
N ASN A 203 -28.35 -5.55 -11.69
CA ASN A 203 -29.39 -6.29 -12.41
C ASN A 203 -28.90 -6.88 -13.75
N ASP A 204 -27.62 -6.79 -14.04
CA ASP A 204 -27.05 -7.37 -15.26
C ASP A 204 -27.06 -8.89 -15.14
N PRO A 205 -27.73 -9.61 -16.06
CA PRO A 205 -27.75 -11.06 -16.03
C PRO A 205 -26.42 -11.70 -16.41
N GLU A 206 -25.54 -10.96 -17.09
CA GLU A 206 -24.23 -11.42 -17.53
C GLU A 206 -23.14 -10.47 -16.99
N PRO A 207 -22.86 -10.54 -15.65
CA PRO A 207 -21.90 -9.63 -15.04
C PRO A 207 -20.49 -9.82 -15.59
N ASN A 208 -19.80 -8.71 -15.82
CA ASN A 208 -18.37 -8.72 -16.07
C ASN A 208 -17.64 -9.24 -14.83
N GLY A 209 -16.44 -9.74 -14.97
CA GLY A 209 -15.62 -10.21 -13.85
C GLY A 209 -14.93 -9.08 -13.09
N ASP A 210 -15.51 -7.89 -13.02
CA ASP A 210 -14.94 -6.74 -12.31
C ASP A 210 -15.35 -6.69 -10.83
N LEU A 211 -14.65 -5.87 -10.05
CA LEU A 211 -14.85 -5.77 -8.60
C LEU A 211 -16.26 -5.27 -8.23
N ILE A 212 -16.85 -4.36 -9.00
CA ILE A 212 -18.19 -3.85 -8.71
C ILE A 212 -19.22 -4.95 -8.95
N SER A 213 -19.12 -5.67 -10.04
CA SER A 213 -19.99 -6.81 -10.34
C SER A 213 -19.87 -7.91 -9.28
N MET A 214 -18.67 -8.20 -8.81
CA MET A 214 -18.45 -9.15 -7.71
C MET A 214 -19.18 -8.74 -6.43
N LEU A 215 -19.08 -7.47 -6.03
CA LEU A 215 -19.78 -6.96 -4.86
C LEU A 215 -21.30 -6.93 -5.06
N ALA A 216 -21.77 -6.50 -6.23
CA ALA A 216 -23.19 -6.36 -6.55
C ALA A 216 -23.93 -7.70 -6.67
N HIS A 217 -23.24 -8.77 -7.07
CA HIS A 217 -23.85 -10.09 -7.29
C HIS A 217 -23.60 -11.07 -6.14
N ASN A 218 -22.81 -10.72 -5.13
CA ASN A 218 -22.60 -11.59 -3.97
C ASN A 218 -23.67 -11.29 -2.90
N PRO A 219 -24.39 -12.31 -2.40
CA PRO A 219 -25.41 -12.13 -1.37
C PRO A 219 -24.89 -11.43 -0.10
N ALA A 220 -23.60 -11.59 0.25
CA ALA A 220 -23.02 -10.99 1.44
C ALA A 220 -22.77 -9.48 1.31
N THR A 221 -22.69 -8.95 0.09
CA THR A 221 -22.34 -7.55 -0.17
C THR A 221 -23.39 -6.80 -1.00
N ARG A 222 -24.32 -7.52 -1.60
CA ARG A 222 -25.36 -6.96 -2.48
C ARG A 222 -26.20 -5.86 -1.82
N ASP A 223 -26.56 -6.06 -0.56
CA ASP A 223 -27.46 -5.16 0.18
C ASP A 223 -26.71 -4.27 1.19
N MET A 224 -25.38 -4.12 1.04
CA MET A 224 -24.61 -3.26 1.96
C MET A 224 -25.06 -1.80 1.86
N PRO A 225 -25.04 -1.06 2.99
CA PRO A 225 -25.36 0.36 3.00
C PRO A 225 -24.40 1.17 2.11
N PRO A 226 -24.82 2.34 1.59
CA PRO A 226 -23.95 3.19 0.75
C PRO A 226 -22.61 3.55 1.36
N MET A 227 -22.54 3.83 2.66
CA MET A 227 -21.29 4.16 3.34
C MET A 227 -20.33 2.96 3.45
N GLU A 228 -20.86 1.76 3.55
CA GLU A 228 -20.07 0.52 3.51
C GLU A 228 -19.54 0.25 2.10
N PHE A 229 -20.36 0.48 1.09
CA PHE A 229 -19.92 0.44 -0.31
C PHE A 229 -18.80 1.46 -0.55
N MET A 230 -18.96 2.69 -0.09
CA MET A 230 -17.92 3.72 -0.17
C MET A 230 -16.63 3.29 0.54
N GLY A 231 -16.73 2.73 1.73
CA GLY A 231 -15.58 2.22 2.49
C GLY A 231 -14.83 1.13 1.71
N ASN A 232 -15.53 0.16 1.16
CA ASN A 232 -14.93 -0.89 0.35
C ASN A 232 -14.33 -0.36 -0.96
N LEU A 233 -14.92 0.67 -1.58
CA LEU A 233 -14.32 1.34 -2.74
C LEU A 233 -13.00 2.02 -2.38
N VAL A 234 -12.99 2.79 -1.29
CA VAL A 234 -11.76 3.44 -0.80
C VAL A 234 -10.68 2.39 -0.54
N LEU A 235 -11.02 1.30 0.15
CA LEU A 235 -10.08 0.21 0.42
C LEU A 235 -9.48 -0.37 -0.85
N LEU A 236 -10.31 -0.71 -1.83
CA LEU A 236 -9.88 -1.37 -3.07
C LEU A 236 -9.10 -0.41 -3.97
N ILE A 237 -9.48 0.87 -4.01
CA ILE A 237 -8.76 1.90 -4.77
C ILE A 237 -7.38 2.14 -4.14
N VAL A 238 -7.30 2.38 -2.84
CA VAL A 238 -6.03 2.62 -2.13
C VAL A 238 -5.14 1.39 -2.21
N GLY A 239 -5.69 0.21 -1.92
CA GLY A 239 -4.94 -1.04 -1.95
C GLY A 239 -4.39 -1.40 -3.33
N GLY A 240 -5.14 -1.11 -4.38
CA GLY A 240 -4.73 -1.37 -5.77
C GLY A 240 -3.81 -0.31 -6.38
N ASN A 241 -3.66 0.83 -5.73
CA ASN A 241 -2.90 1.97 -6.25
C ASN A 241 -1.59 2.21 -5.50
N ASP A 242 -1.67 2.49 -4.20
CA ASP A 242 -0.55 3.09 -3.47
C ASP A 242 0.62 2.14 -3.27
N THR A 243 0.36 0.86 -3.03
CA THR A 243 1.42 -0.12 -2.78
C THR A 243 2.24 -0.38 -4.04
N THR A 244 1.61 -0.63 -5.16
CA THR A 244 2.28 -0.88 -6.44
C THR A 244 2.94 0.38 -6.98
N ARG A 245 2.23 1.50 -6.99
CA ARG A 245 2.74 2.81 -7.42
C ARG A 245 4.05 3.17 -6.72
N ASN A 246 4.08 3.09 -5.40
CA ASN A 246 5.24 3.48 -4.62
C ASN A 246 6.38 2.47 -4.68
N SER A 247 6.08 1.19 -4.92
CA SER A 247 7.11 0.18 -5.20
C SER A 247 7.73 0.35 -6.59
N ILE A 248 6.96 0.77 -7.58
CA ILE A 248 7.49 1.14 -8.91
C ILE A 248 8.51 2.27 -8.78
N SER A 249 8.15 3.33 -8.07
CA SER A 249 9.03 4.49 -7.88
C SER A 249 10.21 4.16 -6.97
N GLY A 250 9.96 3.52 -5.84
CA GLY A 250 11.00 3.15 -4.88
C GLY A 250 12.04 2.20 -5.44
N GLY A 251 11.63 1.23 -6.24
CA GLY A 251 12.54 0.26 -6.85
C GLY A 251 13.60 0.93 -7.73
N LEU A 252 13.19 1.88 -8.56
CA LEU A 252 14.14 2.63 -9.38
C LEU A 252 15.09 3.48 -8.53
N LYS A 253 14.56 4.15 -7.51
CA LYS A 253 15.36 4.93 -6.55
C LYS A 253 16.41 4.05 -5.87
N PHE A 254 16.02 2.87 -5.36
CA PHE A 254 16.93 1.97 -4.65
C PHE A 254 18.03 1.42 -5.53
N LEU A 255 17.75 1.09 -6.78
CA LEU A 255 18.77 0.66 -7.74
C LEU A 255 19.76 1.78 -8.05
N ASN A 256 19.31 3.02 -8.14
CA ASN A 256 20.19 4.18 -8.31
C ASN A 256 21.05 4.45 -7.06
N ASP A 257 20.48 4.29 -5.87
CA ASP A 257 21.19 4.45 -4.60
C ASP A 257 22.22 3.33 -4.35
N ASN A 258 22.02 2.17 -4.98
CA ASN A 258 22.85 0.97 -4.84
C ASN A 258 23.35 0.49 -6.20
N PRO A 259 24.32 1.21 -6.82
CA PRO A 259 24.76 0.92 -8.20
C PRO A 259 25.28 -0.50 -8.40
N ALA A 260 25.86 -1.12 -7.36
CA ALA A 260 26.31 -2.51 -7.43
C ALA A 260 25.15 -3.49 -7.60
N GLU A 261 24.02 -3.20 -6.99
CA GLU A 261 22.81 -4.00 -7.14
C GLU A 261 22.19 -3.84 -8.54
N TYR A 262 22.15 -2.61 -9.06
CA TYR A 262 21.72 -2.37 -10.44
C TYR A 262 22.64 -3.08 -11.44
N ALA A 263 23.94 -3.09 -11.18
CA ALA A 263 24.92 -3.82 -12.01
C ALA A 263 24.68 -5.34 -12.02
N LYS A 264 24.30 -5.95 -10.89
CA LYS A 264 23.89 -7.36 -10.84
C LYS A 264 22.72 -7.66 -11.80
N LEU A 265 21.74 -6.77 -11.81
CA LEU A 265 20.59 -6.91 -12.70
C LEU A 265 21.00 -6.83 -14.17
N ARG A 266 21.82 -5.85 -14.53
CA ARG A 266 22.34 -5.70 -15.91
C ARG A 266 23.21 -6.88 -16.35
N ALA A 267 23.99 -7.44 -15.43
CA ALA A 267 24.87 -8.58 -15.73
C ALA A 267 24.13 -9.92 -15.79
N SER A 268 22.87 -9.98 -15.39
CA SER A 268 22.08 -11.22 -15.43
C SER A 268 21.87 -11.70 -16.87
N THR A 269 21.79 -13.03 -17.02
CA THR A 269 21.56 -13.68 -18.32
C THR A 269 20.06 -13.92 -18.54
N PRO A 270 19.62 -14.22 -19.78
CA PRO A 270 18.25 -14.63 -20.04
C PRO A 270 17.76 -15.80 -19.16
N GLU A 271 18.67 -16.68 -18.78
CA GLU A 271 18.35 -17.85 -17.92
C GLU A 271 18.23 -17.45 -16.44
N THR A 272 19.05 -16.54 -15.93
CA THR A 272 19.11 -16.15 -14.52
C THR A 272 18.21 -14.97 -14.19
N ARG A 273 17.92 -14.11 -15.16
CA ARG A 273 17.17 -12.86 -14.97
C ARG A 273 15.76 -13.02 -14.40
N PRO A 274 14.94 -13.99 -14.87
CA PRO A 274 13.59 -14.15 -14.33
C PRO A 274 13.55 -14.38 -12.82
N ALA A 275 14.39 -15.27 -12.30
CA ALA A 275 14.47 -15.54 -10.86
C ALA A 275 15.05 -14.35 -10.08
N LEU A 276 16.03 -13.65 -10.66
CA LEU A 276 16.62 -12.44 -10.05
C LEU A 276 15.58 -11.32 -9.94
N ILE A 277 14.77 -11.10 -10.98
CA ILE A 277 13.70 -10.09 -10.95
C ILE A 277 12.65 -10.46 -9.90
N GLU A 278 12.25 -11.70 -9.78
CA GLU A 278 11.31 -12.14 -8.73
C GLU A 278 11.85 -11.83 -7.31
N SER A 279 13.11 -12.14 -7.06
CA SER A 279 13.78 -11.80 -5.81
C SER A 279 13.85 -10.28 -5.59
N MET A 280 14.25 -9.55 -6.62
CA MET A 280 14.34 -8.09 -6.58
C MET A 280 12.98 -7.44 -6.28
N VAL A 281 11.90 -7.92 -6.87
CA VAL A 281 10.54 -7.42 -6.63
C VAL A 281 10.17 -7.56 -5.15
N SER A 282 10.44 -8.70 -4.54
CA SER A 282 10.22 -8.89 -3.11
C SER A 282 11.09 -7.96 -2.26
N GLU A 283 12.34 -7.78 -2.63
CA GLU A 283 13.25 -6.86 -1.93
C GLU A 283 12.83 -5.40 -2.07
N ILE A 284 12.34 -4.98 -3.23
CA ILE A 284 11.77 -3.64 -3.45
C ILE A 284 10.58 -3.42 -2.51
N ILE A 285 9.64 -4.35 -2.46
CA ILE A 285 8.45 -4.26 -1.62
C ILE A 285 8.83 -4.20 -0.13
N ARG A 286 9.80 -5.01 0.30
CA ARG A 286 10.33 -4.96 1.67
C ARG A 286 10.94 -3.61 1.98
N TYR A 287 11.85 -3.16 1.13
CA TYR A 287 12.66 -1.96 1.36
C TYR A 287 11.83 -0.68 1.28
N GLN A 288 10.82 -0.65 0.41
CA GLN A 288 9.86 0.45 0.32
C GLN A 288 8.88 0.48 1.48
N THR A 289 8.30 -0.65 1.82
CA THR A 289 7.19 -0.74 2.78
C THR A 289 6.12 0.32 2.49
N PRO A 290 5.36 0.21 1.39
CA PRO A 290 4.50 1.30 0.91
C PRO A 290 3.42 1.75 1.88
N LEU A 291 2.92 0.85 2.72
CA LEU A 291 2.09 1.18 3.88
C LEU A 291 2.96 1.00 5.13
N ALA A 292 3.33 2.13 5.75
CA ALA A 292 4.29 2.13 6.83
C ALA A 292 3.79 1.43 8.09
N HIS A 293 2.47 1.47 8.33
CA HIS A 293 1.84 0.87 9.49
C HIS A 293 0.42 0.37 9.20
N MET A 294 -0.05 -0.49 10.09
CA MET A 294 -1.46 -0.76 10.35
C MET A 294 -1.70 -0.65 11.84
N ARG A 295 -2.94 -0.38 12.23
CA ARG A 295 -3.32 -0.24 13.63
C ARG A 295 -4.36 -1.28 13.99
N ARG A 296 -4.34 -1.66 15.26
CA ARG A 296 -5.38 -2.45 15.93
C ARG A 296 -5.86 -1.74 17.19
N THR A 297 -6.99 -2.16 17.71
CA THR A 297 -7.52 -1.73 19.01
C THR A 297 -7.65 -2.95 19.92
N ALA A 298 -7.11 -2.89 21.13
CA ALA A 298 -7.20 -3.99 22.07
C ALA A 298 -8.64 -4.18 22.54
N LEU A 299 -9.15 -5.42 22.48
CA LEU A 299 -10.50 -5.78 22.94
C LEU A 299 -10.56 -6.13 24.42
N GLU A 300 -9.41 -6.40 25.02
CA GLU A 300 -9.26 -6.75 26.43
C GLU A 300 -7.88 -6.32 26.93
N ASP A 301 -7.70 -6.31 28.24
CA ASP A 301 -6.39 -6.09 28.84
C ASP A 301 -5.48 -7.27 28.47
N THR A 302 -4.27 -6.99 28.03
CA THR A 302 -3.32 -8.00 27.61
C THR A 302 -1.88 -7.53 27.86
N ILE A 303 -0.93 -8.45 27.72
CA ILE A 303 0.49 -8.15 27.86
C ILE A 303 1.17 -8.38 26.49
N LEU A 304 1.92 -7.38 26.03
CA LEU A 304 2.68 -7.46 24.80
C LEU A 304 4.12 -6.99 25.09
N GLY A 305 5.09 -7.87 24.85
CA GLY A 305 6.49 -7.54 25.12
C GLY A 305 6.78 -7.04 26.54
N GLY A 306 6.06 -7.56 27.53
CA GLY A 306 6.16 -7.16 28.94
C GLY A 306 5.40 -5.88 29.29
N GLN A 307 4.78 -5.20 28.34
CA GLN A 307 3.97 -4.00 28.57
C GLN A 307 2.49 -4.32 28.73
N HIS A 308 1.84 -3.64 29.64
CA HIS A 308 0.41 -3.72 29.90
C HIS A 308 -0.37 -2.91 28.85
N ILE A 309 -1.09 -3.60 27.98
CA ILE A 309 -1.99 -3.00 27.00
C ILE A 309 -3.39 -3.08 27.59
N ARG A 310 -4.07 -1.96 27.68
CA ARG A 310 -5.44 -1.89 28.23
C ARG A 310 -6.47 -2.06 27.13
N LYS A 311 -7.63 -2.59 27.48
CA LYS A 311 -8.79 -2.59 26.58
C LYS A 311 -9.04 -1.18 26.04
N GLY A 312 -9.20 -1.06 24.73
CA GLY A 312 -9.40 0.21 24.02
C GLY A 312 -8.10 0.91 23.59
N ASP A 313 -6.95 0.44 24.03
CA ASP A 313 -5.67 1.02 23.62
C ASP A 313 -5.43 0.79 22.12
N LYS A 314 -4.84 1.81 21.52
CA LYS A 314 -4.40 1.81 20.12
C LYS A 314 -3.02 1.18 20.03
N VAL A 315 -2.88 0.19 19.17
CA VAL A 315 -1.66 -0.58 18.96
C VAL A 315 -1.27 -0.46 17.48
N VAL A 316 -0.16 0.22 17.21
CA VAL A 316 0.32 0.52 15.86
C VAL A 316 1.47 -0.41 15.50
N MET A 317 1.24 -1.24 14.50
CA MET A 317 2.25 -2.14 13.94
C MET A 317 3.04 -1.40 12.87
N TRP A 318 4.30 -1.06 13.16
CA TRP A 318 5.16 -0.37 12.21
C TRP A 318 5.87 -1.35 11.28
N TYR A 319 5.22 -1.74 10.19
CA TYR A 319 5.80 -2.63 9.19
C TYR A 319 7.13 -2.10 8.62
N VAL A 320 7.25 -0.79 8.48
CA VAL A 320 8.48 -0.12 8.07
C VAL A 320 9.65 -0.43 9.00
N SER A 321 9.39 -0.60 10.28
CA SER A 321 10.38 -0.99 11.28
C SER A 321 10.63 -2.50 11.26
N GLY A 322 9.58 -3.31 11.24
CA GLY A 322 9.70 -4.77 11.20
C GLY A 322 10.48 -5.27 9.98
N ASN A 323 10.30 -4.63 8.83
CA ASN A 323 11.05 -4.93 7.61
C ASN A 323 12.55 -4.56 7.69
N ARG A 324 12.96 -3.84 8.71
CA ARG A 324 14.36 -3.48 8.99
C ARG A 324 14.88 -4.09 10.30
N ASP A 325 14.16 -5.05 10.86
CA ASP A 325 14.56 -5.71 12.12
C ASP A 325 15.62 -6.78 11.84
N GLU A 326 16.85 -6.47 12.25
CA GLU A 326 18.00 -7.37 12.07
C GLU A 326 17.90 -8.67 12.85
N ARG A 327 16.99 -8.75 13.83
CA ARG A 327 16.70 -9.99 14.57
C ARG A 327 15.98 -11.02 13.71
N ALA A 328 15.26 -10.58 12.66
CA ALA A 328 14.52 -11.42 11.75
C ALA A 328 15.10 -11.48 10.34
N ILE A 329 15.77 -10.40 9.91
CA ILE A 329 16.28 -10.23 8.55
C ILE A 329 17.76 -9.86 8.63
N GLU A 330 18.62 -10.71 8.12
CA GLU A 330 20.06 -10.44 8.06
C GLU A 330 20.35 -9.25 7.13
N ASN A 331 21.21 -8.32 7.58
CA ASN A 331 21.54 -7.10 6.85
C ASN A 331 20.28 -6.33 6.39
N ALA A 332 19.36 -6.12 7.31
CA ALA A 332 18.03 -5.60 7.02
C ALA A 332 18.07 -4.18 6.44
N ASP A 333 19.06 -3.36 6.77
CA ASP A 333 19.22 -2.00 6.24
C ASP A 333 19.81 -1.96 4.83
N ASP A 334 20.33 -3.07 4.32
CA ASP A 334 20.90 -3.15 2.98
C ASP A 334 19.84 -3.56 1.95
N PHE A 335 19.90 -2.92 0.77
CA PHE A 335 19.12 -3.30 -0.39
C PHE A 335 19.90 -4.36 -1.19
N ILE A 336 19.41 -5.59 -1.22
CA ILE A 336 20.08 -6.75 -1.82
C ILE A 336 19.09 -7.46 -2.73
N ILE A 337 19.24 -7.33 -4.05
CA ILE A 337 18.26 -7.85 -5.01
C ILE A 337 18.22 -9.38 -5.11
N ASP A 338 19.28 -10.06 -4.74
CA ASP A 338 19.39 -11.51 -4.69
C ASP A 338 19.37 -12.07 -3.26
N ARG A 339 18.73 -11.36 -2.35
CA ARG A 339 18.61 -11.73 -0.94
C ARG A 339 18.02 -13.12 -0.78
N PRO A 340 18.66 -14.02 0.01
CA PRO A 340 18.03 -15.28 0.39
C PRO A 340 16.70 -15.01 1.12
N ARG A 341 15.67 -15.80 0.82
CA ARG A 341 14.33 -15.62 1.42
C ARG A 341 13.75 -14.21 1.23
N ALA A 342 13.91 -13.62 0.06
CA ALA A 342 13.46 -12.27 -0.24
C ALA A 342 11.95 -12.06 0.04
N ARG A 343 11.12 -13.10 -0.05
CA ARG A 343 9.69 -13.06 0.28
C ARG A 343 9.41 -12.96 1.79
N GLN A 344 10.41 -13.09 2.63
CA GLN A 344 10.30 -12.90 4.08
C GLN A 344 10.29 -11.39 4.38
N HIS A 345 9.15 -10.77 4.19
CA HIS A 345 8.88 -9.39 4.58
C HIS A 345 7.45 -9.27 5.08
N MET A 346 7.12 -8.17 5.73
CA MET A 346 5.79 -7.97 6.30
C MET A 346 4.95 -6.89 5.59
N SER A 347 5.37 -6.46 4.40
CA SER A 347 4.64 -5.42 3.67
C SER A 347 3.21 -5.80 3.29
N PHE A 348 2.92 -7.09 3.16
CA PHE A 348 1.57 -7.61 2.91
C PHE A 348 0.79 -7.97 4.18
N GLY A 349 1.39 -7.80 5.35
CA GLY A 349 0.81 -8.21 6.62
C GLY A 349 0.69 -9.72 6.79
N PHE A 350 0.07 -10.12 7.90
CA PHE A 350 -0.17 -11.50 8.27
C PHE A 350 -1.58 -11.67 8.82
N GLY A 351 -2.01 -12.92 9.04
CA GLY A 351 -3.31 -13.22 9.62
C GLY A 351 -4.46 -13.04 8.63
N ILE A 352 -5.65 -12.80 9.18
CA ILE A 352 -6.90 -12.74 8.38
C ILE A 352 -6.93 -11.56 7.40
N HIS A 353 -6.23 -10.47 7.72
CA HIS A 353 -6.16 -9.25 6.89
C HIS A 353 -4.98 -9.22 5.92
N ARG A 354 -4.26 -10.31 5.75
CA ARG A 354 -3.18 -10.37 4.78
C ARG A 354 -3.64 -9.84 3.42
N CYS A 355 -2.78 -9.08 2.75
CA CYS A 355 -3.09 -8.46 1.45
C CYS A 355 -3.72 -9.45 0.46
N VAL A 356 -4.88 -9.13 -0.06
CA VAL A 356 -5.58 -9.95 -1.06
C VAL A 356 -4.93 -9.85 -2.43
N GLY A 357 -4.30 -8.72 -2.73
CA GLY A 357 -3.73 -8.38 -4.04
C GLY A 357 -2.22 -8.60 -4.19
N ASN A 358 -1.57 -9.31 -3.25
CA ASN A 358 -0.12 -9.45 -3.27
C ASN A 358 0.43 -10.04 -4.58
N ARG A 359 -0.22 -11.06 -5.14
CA ARG A 359 0.20 -11.69 -6.40
C ARG A 359 0.08 -10.74 -7.59
N LEU A 360 -0.96 -9.92 -7.62
CA LEU A 360 -1.16 -8.94 -8.69
C LEU A 360 -0.11 -7.83 -8.61
N ALA A 361 0.21 -7.36 -7.41
CA ALA A 361 1.27 -6.37 -7.20
C ALA A 361 2.64 -6.90 -7.64
N GLU A 362 2.98 -8.11 -7.22
CA GLU A 362 4.24 -8.78 -7.62
C GLU A 362 4.32 -8.98 -9.13
N LEU A 363 3.22 -9.38 -9.78
CA LEU A 363 3.14 -9.58 -11.23
C LEU A 363 3.37 -8.27 -12.01
N GLN A 364 2.75 -7.18 -11.58
CA GLN A 364 2.94 -5.88 -12.23
C GLN A 364 4.39 -5.41 -12.15
N LEU A 365 5.02 -5.53 -10.99
CA LEU A 365 6.42 -5.15 -10.79
C LEU A 365 7.38 -6.04 -11.59
N LYS A 366 7.14 -7.34 -11.61
CA LYS A 366 7.92 -8.30 -12.39
C LYS A 366 7.91 -7.96 -13.87
N ILE A 367 6.73 -7.79 -14.45
CA ILE A 367 6.57 -7.47 -15.87
C ILE A 367 7.23 -6.13 -16.20
N LEU A 368 7.05 -5.13 -15.35
CA LEU A 368 7.68 -3.83 -15.54
C LEU A 368 9.20 -3.95 -15.67
N TRP A 369 9.85 -4.64 -14.74
CA TRP A 369 11.31 -4.78 -14.77
C TRP A 369 11.81 -5.68 -15.90
N GLU A 370 11.07 -6.71 -16.27
CA GLU A 370 11.36 -7.50 -17.45
C GLU A 370 11.38 -6.62 -18.72
N GLU A 371 10.38 -5.77 -18.87
CA GLU A 371 10.26 -4.89 -20.04
C GLU A 371 11.23 -3.71 -20.01
N ILE A 372 11.55 -3.17 -18.82
CA ILE A 372 12.61 -2.17 -18.66
C ILE A 372 13.94 -2.73 -19.17
N MET A 373 14.32 -3.93 -18.75
CA MET A 373 15.60 -4.53 -19.07
C MET A 373 15.76 -4.87 -20.55
N LYS A 374 14.66 -5.01 -21.29
CA LYS A 374 14.69 -5.19 -22.75
C LYS A 374 14.96 -3.88 -23.51
N ARG A 375 14.74 -2.72 -22.87
CA ARG A 375 14.74 -1.41 -23.55
C ARG A 375 15.82 -0.46 -23.10
N PHE A 376 16.16 -0.48 -21.82
CA PHE A 376 17.00 0.54 -21.20
C PHE A 376 18.15 -0.10 -20.41
N ASP A 377 19.38 0.28 -20.76
CA ASP A 377 20.56 -0.15 -20.00
C ASP A 377 20.58 0.50 -18.62
N ASN A 378 20.17 1.77 -18.54
CA ASN A 378 20.16 2.52 -17.30
C ASN A 378 19.09 3.63 -17.33
N ILE A 379 18.40 3.78 -16.22
CA ILE A 379 17.51 4.91 -15.97
C ILE A 379 18.11 5.68 -14.80
N GLU A 380 18.50 6.93 -15.04
CA GLU A 380 19.19 7.75 -14.05
C GLU A 380 18.20 8.58 -13.25
N VAL A 381 18.22 8.44 -11.94
CA VAL A 381 17.53 9.32 -11.00
C VAL A 381 18.41 10.54 -10.76
N LEU A 382 17.86 11.74 -11.00
CA LEU A 382 18.65 12.98 -11.07
C LEU A 382 18.74 13.74 -9.75
N GLU A 383 17.76 13.55 -8.87
CA GLU A 383 17.66 14.27 -7.59
C GLU A 383 16.89 13.46 -6.56
N GLU A 384 16.98 13.89 -5.30
CA GLU A 384 16.15 13.30 -4.25
C GLU A 384 14.66 13.47 -4.58
N PRO A 385 13.85 12.42 -4.42
CA PRO A 385 12.42 12.50 -4.71
C PRO A 385 11.71 13.41 -3.72
N LYS A 386 10.62 14.01 -4.17
CA LYS A 386 9.61 14.55 -3.27
C LYS A 386 8.80 13.40 -2.69
N ARG A 387 8.77 13.31 -1.37
CA ARG A 387 8.05 12.24 -0.65
C ARG A 387 6.70 12.72 -0.17
N VAL A 388 5.77 11.79 -0.07
CA VAL A 388 4.46 12.03 0.52
C VAL A 388 4.62 12.31 2.03
N PRO A 389 4.11 13.44 2.55
CA PRO A 389 4.20 13.75 3.97
C PRO A 389 3.10 12.98 4.75
N SER A 390 3.33 11.70 4.99
CA SER A 390 2.36 10.81 5.64
C SER A 390 3.07 9.66 6.37
N ALA A 391 2.63 9.40 7.59
CA ALA A 391 3.06 8.25 8.38
C ALA A 391 2.35 6.94 7.96
N PHE A 392 1.43 7.00 7.00
CA PHE A 392 0.68 5.84 6.52
C PHE A 392 1.14 5.39 5.14
N VAL A 393 0.91 6.20 4.11
CA VAL A 393 1.42 5.93 2.76
C VAL A 393 2.84 6.44 2.65
N LYS A 394 3.80 5.53 2.63
CA LYS A 394 5.22 5.84 2.43
C LYS A 394 5.52 5.83 0.94
N GLY A 395 5.47 7.00 0.33
CA GLY A 395 5.52 7.11 -1.12
C GLY A 395 6.16 8.38 -1.64
N TYR A 396 6.01 8.57 -2.93
CA TYR A 396 6.65 9.63 -3.70
C TYR A 396 5.63 10.47 -4.44
N GLN A 397 5.78 11.80 -4.38
CA GLN A 397 5.02 12.74 -5.19
C GLN A 397 5.65 12.93 -6.56
N SER A 398 6.97 12.93 -6.64
CA SER A 398 7.73 13.02 -7.89
C SER A 398 9.09 12.33 -7.77
N LEU A 399 9.60 11.87 -8.91
CA LEU A 399 10.93 11.26 -9.06
C LEU A 399 11.47 11.64 -10.45
N MET A 400 12.34 12.62 -10.49
CA MET A 400 12.88 13.13 -11.75
C MET A 400 13.99 12.23 -12.28
N VAL A 401 13.85 11.81 -13.52
CA VAL A 401 14.75 10.84 -14.15
C VAL A 401 15.12 11.27 -15.57
N ARG A 402 16.14 10.61 -16.12
CA ARG A 402 16.53 10.70 -17.53
C ARG A 402 16.94 9.33 -18.04
N ILE A 403 16.46 9.00 -19.25
CA ILE A 403 16.89 7.86 -20.04
C ILE A 403 17.80 8.40 -21.13
N SER A 404 18.96 7.77 -21.35
CA SER A 404 19.91 8.17 -22.39
C SER A 404 19.24 8.22 -23.78
N ALA A 405 19.69 9.15 -24.61
CA ALA A 405 19.16 9.39 -25.95
C ALA A 405 19.32 8.17 -26.87
#